data_39a6d61b39ef3029a586e3eab2c2341e
#
_entry.id   39a6d61b39ef3029a586e3eab2c2341e
#
_cell.length_a   1.000
_cell.length_b   1.000
_cell.length_c   1.000
_cell.angle_alpha   90.00
_cell.angle_beta   90.00
_cell.angle_gamma   90.00
#
_symmetry.space_group_name_H-M   'P 1'
#
loop_
_entity.id
_entity.type
_entity.pdbx_description
1 polymer ?
#
loop_
_entity_poly.entity_id
_entity_poly.type
_entity_poly.pdbx_seq_one_letter_code
_entity_poly.pdbx_strand_id
1 'polypeptide(L)'
;AALDLGQAVPTLAAAVFARSLTVRAGEQHISAVSDSHAICPAEQLYDAFALAKLATYEQGLRMLAAATEHHKWPLDLAAVARVWRAGCILRGPLLETLAIRLEGGIDAAIDDPDLAGLPALRQVLAGAATSAVSVPALAASLSYLEGLSEDRPTAQMIQGQRDAFGAHGFARRDRPGVFHAHWSSAEDR
;
A
#
# COMPACT_ATOMS: atom_id res chain seq x y z
N ALA A 1 -0.91 7.72 -14.87
CA ALA A 1 -2.29 7.87 -14.36
C ALA A 1 -2.30 8.04 -12.82
N ALA A 2 -1.78 7.09 -12.00
CA ALA A 2 -1.85 7.21 -10.54
C ALA A 2 -1.17 8.48 -10.01
N LEU A 3 0.05 8.77 -10.47
CA LEU A 3 0.79 10.00 -10.11
C LEU A 3 0.05 11.26 -10.55
N ASP A 4 -0.53 11.27 -11.76
CA ASP A 4 -1.28 12.42 -12.28
C ASP A 4 -2.55 12.69 -11.47
N LEU A 5 -3.14 11.62 -10.90
CA LEU A 5 -4.33 11.69 -10.04
C LEU A 5 -3.97 11.85 -8.55
N GLY A 6 -2.68 11.91 -8.20
CA GLY A 6 -2.24 12.01 -6.81
C GLY A 6 -2.57 10.76 -5.96
N GLN A 7 -2.73 9.58 -6.59
CA GLN A 7 -3.14 8.37 -5.90
C GLN A 7 -1.97 7.44 -5.60
N ALA A 8 -1.91 6.96 -4.36
CA ALA A 8 -0.91 6.01 -3.92
C ALA A 8 -1.32 4.57 -4.31
N VAL A 9 -0.57 3.96 -5.23
CA VAL A 9 -0.78 2.56 -5.66
C VAL A 9 0.53 1.75 -5.56
N PRO A 10 1.19 1.76 -4.38
CA PRO A 10 2.53 1.18 -4.25
C PRO A 10 2.56 -0.31 -4.53
N THR A 11 1.53 -1.07 -4.15
CA THR A 11 1.46 -2.52 -4.40
C THR A 11 1.39 -2.84 -5.88
N LEU A 12 0.55 -2.11 -6.64
CA LEU A 12 0.43 -2.27 -8.08
C LEU A 12 1.75 -1.89 -8.77
N ALA A 13 2.37 -0.78 -8.36
CA ALA A 13 3.67 -0.35 -8.90
C ALA A 13 4.76 -1.39 -8.62
N ALA A 14 4.85 -1.90 -7.38
CA ALA A 14 5.82 -2.93 -7.00
C ALA A 14 5.65 -4.21 -7.83
N ALA A 15 4.43 -4.65 -8.09
CA ALA A 15 4.15 -5.82 -8.92
C ALA A 15 4.60 -5.61 -10.38
N VAL A 16 4.36 -4.42 -10.95
CA VAL A 16 4.82 -4.06 -12.31
C VAL A 16 6.35 -4.07 -12.38
N PHE A 17 7.02 -3.44 -11.40
CA PHE A 17 8.48 -3.39 -11.37
C PHE A 17 9.10 -4.78 -11.13
N ALA A 18 8.51 -5.61 -10.26
CA ALA A 18 8.96 -6.99 -10.07
C ALA A 18 8.92 -7.78 -11.38
N ARG A 19 7.83 -7.64 -12.14
CA ARG A 19 7.74 -8.26 -13.49
C ARG A 19 8.81 -7.73 -14.44
N SER A 20 9.08 -6.43 -14.43
CA SER A 20 10.12 -5.84 -15.29
C SER A 20 11.52 -6.33 -14.92
N LEU A 21 11.78 -6.58 -13.64
CA LEU A 21 13.05 -7.14 -13.16
C LEU A 21 13.28 -8.57 -13.64
N THR A 22 12.24 -9.38 -13.89
CA THR A 22 12.40 -10.75 -14.39
C THR A 22 13.03 -10.78 -15.79
N VAL A 23 12.83 -9.77 -16.61
CA VAL A 23 13.47 -9.64 -17.92
C VAL A 23 14.97 -9.43 -17.76
N ARG A 24 15.39 -8.55 -16.82
CA ARG A 24 16.81 -8.29 -16.53
C ARG A 24 17.50 -9.47 -15.85
N ALA A 25 16.78 -10.22 -15.02
CA ALA A 25 17.35 -11.40 -14.34
C ALA A 25 17.85 -12.48 -15.33
N GLY A 26 17.34 -12.52 -16.56
CA GLY A 26 17.90 -13.33 -17.63
C GLY A 26 19.24 -12.84 -18.17
N GLU A 27 19.62 -11.59 -17.90
CA GLU A 27 20.85 -10.94 -18.39
C GLU A 27 21.95 -10.84 -17.30
N GLN A 28 21.57 -10.84 -16.03
CA GLN A 28 22.49 -10.67 -14.89
C GLN A 28 22.17 -11.68 -13.78
N HIS A 29 23.11 -12.57 -13.49
CA HIS A 29 23.02 -13.50 -12.37
C HIS A 29 23.72 -12.92 -11.14
N ILE A 30 22.94 -12.47 -10.15
CA ILE A 30 23.45 -12.18 -8.82
C ILE A 30 23.17 -13.42 -7.98
N SER A 31 24.24 -14.09 -7.52
CA SER A 31 24.10 -15.24 -6.61
C SER A 31 23.53 -14.75 -5.28
N ALA A 32 22.24 -14.98 -5.06
CA ALA A 32 21.66 -14.86 -3.73
C ALA A 32 21.86 -16.16 -2.96
N VAL A 33 22.44 -16.09 -1.78
CA VAL A 33 22.46 -17.22 -0.85
C VAL A 33 21.06 -17.36 -0.29
N SER A 34 20.30 -18.31 -0.80
CA SER A 34 18.97 -18.65 -0.27
C SER A 34 19.13 -19.89 0.60
N ASP A 35 18.90 -19.76 1.89
CA ASP A 35 18.66 -20.90 2.77
C ASP A 35 17.25 -21.41 2.53
N SER A 36 17.11 -22.67 2.11
CA SER A 36 15.85 -23.30 1.74
C SER A 36 14.98 -23.67 2.95
N HIS A 37 14.76 -22.73 3.85
CA HIS A 37 13.85 -22.90 4.99
C HIS A 37 12.45 -22.35 4.66
N ALA A 38 11.44 -22.96 5.24
CA ALA A 38 10.08 -22.43 5.14
C ALA A 38 10.04 -21.01 5.77
N ILE A 39 9.59 -20.01 5.02
CA ILE A 39 9.53 -18.61 5.43
C ILE A 39 8.57 -18.45 6.62
N CYS A 40 7.44 -19.16 6.59
CA CYS A 40 6.38 -19.10 7.58
C CYS A 40 5.42 -20.29 7.43
N PRO A 41 4.57 -20.59 8.43
CA PRO A 41 3.45 -21.51 8.29
C PRO A 41 2.50 -21.10 7.15
N ALA A 42 1.90 -22.08 6.48
CA ALA A 42 0.99 -21.84 5.35
C ALA A 42 -0.23 -20.98 5.73
N GLU A 43 -0.74 -21.14 6.94
CA GLU A 43 -1.86 -20.34 7.47
C GLU A 43 -1.51 -18.86 7.56
N GLN A 44 -0.34 -18.54 8.09
CA GLN A 44 0.15 -17.14 8.15
C GLN A 44 0.34 -16.55 6.75
N LEU A 45 0.83 -17.36 5.80
CA LEU A 45 0.98 -16.92 4.41
C LEU A 45 -0.39 -16.60 3.80
N TYR A 46 -1.41 -17.43 4.10
CA TYR A 46 -2.76 -17.19 3.63
C TYR A 46 -3.33 -15.86 4.15
N ASP A 47 -3.24 -15.60 5.45
CA ASP A 47 -3.74 -14.38 6.08
C ASP A 47 -3.01 -13.14 5.55
N ALA A 48 -1.69 -13.21 5.45
CA ALA A 48 -0.86 -12.16 4.87
C ALA A 48 -1.25 -11.84 3.41
N PHE A 49 -1.44 -12.89 2.61
CA PHE A 49 -1.82 -12.76 1.21
C PHE A 49 -3.25 -12.22 1.05
N ALA A 50 -4.19 -12.67 1.88
CA ALA A 50 -5.57 -12.18 1.85
C ALA A 50 -5.64 -10.67 2.10
N LEU A 51 -4.94 -10.19 3.14
CA LEU A 51 -4.86 -8.76 3.46
C LEU A 51 -4.15 -7.96 2.36
N ALA A 52 -3.01 -8.43 1.86
CA ALA A 52 -2.27 -7.75 0.79
C ALA A 52 -3.08 -7.70 -0.52
N LYS A 53 -3.85 -8.75 -0.81
CA LYS A 53 -4.77 -8.78 -1.94
C LYS A 53 -5.88 -7.74 -1.78
N LEU A 54 -6.49 -7.65 -0.60
CA LEU A 54 -7.50 -6.63 -0.29
C LEU A 54 -6.94 -5.21 -0.48
N ALA A 55 -5.77 -4.92 0.08
CA ALA A 55 -5.08 -3.64 -0.10
C ALA A 55 -4.80 -3.32 -1.57
N THR A 56 -4.48 -4.34 -2.38
CA THR A 56 -4.26 -4.16 -3.83
C THR A 56 -5.54 -3.75 -4.56
N TYR A 57 -6.68 -4.39 -4.23
CA TYR A 57 -7.97 -4.00 -4.79
C TYR A 57 -8.38 -2.60 -4.37
N GLU A 58 -8.21 -2.29 -3.10
CA GLU A 58 -8.54 -0.97 -2.56
C GLU A 58 -7.75 0.14 -3.27
N GLN A 59 -6.43 -0.01 -3.44
CA GLN A 59 -5.60 0.94 -4.18
C GLN A 59 -6.10 1.16 -5.62
N GLY A 60 -6.45 0.08 -6.32
CA GLY A 60 -7.00 0.15 -7.68
C GLY A 60 -8.36 0.84 -7.74
N LEU A 61 -9.25 0.52 -6.81
CA LEU A 61 -10.58 1.12 -6.72
C LEU A 61 -10.52 2.59 -6.32
N ARG A 62 -9.61 2.96 -5.41
CA ARG A 62 -9.36 4.36 -5.02
C ARG A 62 -8.83 5.18 -6.19
N MET A 63 -7.95 4.61 -6.99
CA MET A 63 -7.49 5.24 -8.24
C MET A 63 -8.65 5.42 -9.23
N LEU A 64 -9.57 4.46 -9.36
CA LEU A 64 -10.77 4.59 -10.20
C LEU A 64 -11.72 5.66 -9.64
N ALA A 65 -11.89 5.74 -8.32
CA ALA A 65 -12.67 6.80 -7.68
C ALA A 65 -12.13 8.20 -8.05
N ALA A 66 -10.82 8.40 -7.90
CA ALA A 66 -10.17 9.65 -8.27
C ALA A 66 -10.29 9.96 -9.76
N ALA A 67 -10.15 8.96 -10.63
CA ALA A 67 -10.36 9.13 -12.07
C ALA A 67 -11.81 9.50 -12.40
N THR A 68 -12.77 8.88 -11.72
CA THR A 68 -14.20 9.17 -11.85
C THR A 68 -14.50 10.63 -11.53
N GLU A 69 -13.94 11.12 -10.42
CA GLU A 69 -14.10 12.53 -10.02
C GLU A 69 -13.40 13.47 -11.02
N HIS A 70 -12.16 13.17 -11.39
CA HIS A 70 -11.35 14.02 -12.28
C HIS A 70 -11.95 14.14 -13.67
N HIS A 71 -12.41 13.02 -14.24
CA HIS A 71 -12.94 12.97 -15.61
C HIS A 71 -14.48 13.14 -15.67
N LYS A 72 -15.14 13.25 -14.51
CA LYS A 72 -16.62 13.34 -14.42
C LYS A 72 -17.32 12.11 -15.04
N TRP A 73 -16.73 10.91 -14.87
CA TRP A 73 -17.37 9.69 -15.34
C TRP A 73 -18.51 9.27 -14.41
N PRO A 74 -19.62 8.77 -14.94
CA PRO A 74 -20.71 8.22 -14.13
C PRO A 74 -20.38 6.76 -13.72
N LEU A 75 -19.28 6.54 -13.01
CA LEU A 75 -18.80 5.21 -12.66
C LEU A 75 -19.23 4.83 -11.23
N ASP A 76 -19.95 3.72 -11.12
CA ASP A 76 -20.28 3.08 -9.86
C ASP A 76 -19.24 2.00 -9.52
N LEU A 77 -18.46 2.20 -8.46
CA LEU A 77 -17.40 1.27 -8.05
C LEU A 77 -17.96 -0.09 -7.59
N ALA A 78 -19.13 -0.12 -6.97
CA ALA A 78 -19.78 -1.37 -6.60
C ALA A 78 -20.17 -2.18 -7.86
N ALA A 79 -20.67 -1.49 -8.89
CA ALA A 79 -20.95 -2.12 -10.19
C ALA A 79 -19.67 -2.64 -10.85
N VAL A 80 -18.56 -1.90 -10.78
CA VAL A 80 -17.24 -2.37 -11.26
C VAL A 80 -16.83 -3.66 -10.56
N ALA A 81 -16.91 -3.73 -9.23
CA ALA A 81 -16.58 -4.93 -8.47
C ALA A 81 -17.48 -6.11 -8.88
N ARG A 82 -18.78 -5.87 -9.10
CA ARG A 82 -19.72 -6.88 -9.58
C ARG A 82 -19.36 -7.41 -10.98
N VAL A 83 -18.94 -6.54 -11.89
CA VAL A 83 -18.47 -6.94 -13.23
C VAL A 83 -17.20 -7.79 -13.13
N TRP A 84 -16.26 -7.41 -12.30
CA TRP A 84 -14.99 -8.16 -12.11
C TRP A 84 -15.18 -9.52 -11.44
N ARG A 85 -16.29 -9.73 -10.75
CA ARG A 85 -16.64 -10.99 -10.09
C ARG A 85 -16.75 -12.18 -11.05
N ALA A 86 -17.12 -11.92 -12.30
CA ALA A 86 -17.32 -12.97 -13.31
C ALA A 86 -16.65 -12.55 -14.64
N GLY A 87 -16.11 -13.54 -15.34
CA GLY A 87 -15.62 -13.35 -16.71
C GLY A 87 -14.24 -12.68 -16.84
N CYS A 88 -13.53 -12.42 -15.75
CA CYS A 88 -12.17 -11.87 -15.80
C CYS A 88 -11.21 -12.60 -14.84
N ILE A 89 -9.89 -12.36 -14.99
CA ILE A 89 -8.85 -12.96 -14.16
C ILE A 89 -8.93 -12.53 -12.69
N LEU A 90 -9.55 -11.39 -12.43
CA LEU A 90 -9.69 -10.84 -11.07
C LEU A 90 -10.76 -11.56 -10.24
N ARG A 91 -11.59 -12.40 -10.85
CA ARG A 91 -12.70 -13.10 -10.19
C ARG A 91 -12.30 -13.75 -8.87
N GLY A 92 -13.15 -13.64 -7.86
CA GLY A 92 -12.96 -14.29 -6.56
C GLY A 92 -13.97 -13.82 -5.51
N PRO A 93 -14.10 -14.56 -4.39
CA PRO A 93 -15.08 -14.25 -3.34
C PRO A 93 -14.91 -12.83 -2.75
N LEU A 94 -13.68 -12.32 -2.68
CA LEU A 94 -13.38 -11.00 -2.17
C LEU A 94 -14.14 -9.89 -2.91
N LEU A 95 -14.36 -10.03 -4.22
CA LEU A 95 -15.08 -9.03 -5.01
C LEU A 95 -16.58 -8.96 -4.64
N GLU A 96 -17.17 -10.04 -4.11
CA GLU A 96 -18.53 -10.00 -3.57
C GLU A 96 -18.59 -9.10 -2.33
N THR A 97 -17.67 -9.31 -1.40
CA THR A 97 -17.54 -8.50 -0.18
C THR A 97 -17.28 -7.04 -0.54
N LEU A 98 -16.34 -6.77 -1.46
CA LEU A 98 -16.03 -5.43 -1.91
C LEU A 98 -17.22 -4.75 -2.59
N ALA A 99 -17.98 -5.48 -3.41
CA ALA A 99 -19.16 -4.91 -4.09
C ALA A 99 -20.21 -4.42 -3.08
N ILE A 100 -20.41 -5.15 -1.98
CA ILE A 100 -21.32 -4.76 -0.90
C ILE A 100 -20.76 -3.55 -0.13
N ARG A 101 -19.51 -3.60 0.27
CA ARG A 101 -18.85 -2.50 1.03
C ARG A 101 -18.83 -1.20 0.25
N LEU A 102 -18.56 -1.26 -1.06
CA LEU A 102 -18.50 -0.08 -1.93
C LEU A 102 -19.84 0.64 -2.14
N GLU A 103 -20.96 0.04 -1.76
CA GLU A 103 -22.24 0.75 -1.66
C GLU A 103 -22.20 1.85 -0.59
N GLY A 104 -21.35 1.68 0.43
CA GLY A 104 -21.03 2.70 1.45
C GLY A 104 -19.93 3.68 1.04
N GLY A 105 -19.39 3.55 -0.17
CA GLY A 105 -18.28 4.38 -0.67
C GLY A 105 -16.91 3.71 -0.58
N ILE A 106 -15.89 4.36 -1.14
CA ILE A 106 -14.54 3.77 -1.23
C ILE A 106 -13.87 3.60 0.14
N ASP A 107 -14.21 4.42 1.12
CA ASP A 107 -13.63 4.33 2.46
C ASP A 107 -14.08 3.07 3.24
N ALA A 108 -15.17 2.44 2.81
CA ALA A 108 -15.64 1.18 3.35
C ALA A 108 -14.94 -0.06 2.74
N ALA A 109 -14.02 0.11 1.80
CA ALA A 109 -13.34 -1.01 1.13
C ALA A 109 -12.47 -1.85 2.08
N ILE A 110 -11.83 -1.22 3.06
CA ILE A 110 -11.08 -1.88 4.16
C ILE A 110 -11.72 -1.46 5.47
N ASP A 111 -11.92 -2.41 6.38
CA ASP A 111 -12.42 -2.17 7.73
C ASP A 111 -11.48 -2.75 8.80
N ASP A 112 -11.71 -2.42 10.08
CA ASP A 112 -10.84 -2.84 11.19
C ASP A 112 -10.65 -4.36 11.30
N PRO A 113 -11.67 -5.22 11.10
CA PRO A 113 -11.49 -6.67 11.11
C PRO A 113 -10.48 -7.17 10.06
N ASP A 114 -10.36 -6.53 8.91
CA ASP A 114 -9.39 -6.92 7.87
C ASP A 114 -7.95 -6.75 8.37
N LEU A 115 -7.70 -5.76 9.24
CA LEU A 115 -6.38 -5.46 9.78
C LEU A 115 -5.85 -6.52 10.73
N ALA A 116 -6.67 -7.50 11.15
CA ALA A 116 -6.23 -8.66 11.91
C ALA A 116 -5.14 -9.48 11.20
N GLY A 117 -5.03 -9.38 9.87
CA GLY A 117 -3.96 -9.99 9.08
C GLY A 117 -2.60 -9.27 9.16
N LEU A 118 -2.51 -8.05 9.73
CA LEU A 118 -1.25 -7.29 9.79
C LEU A 118 -0.10 -8.03 10.51
N PRO A 119 -0.29 -8.68 11.67
CA PRO A 119 0.76 -9.44 12.31
C PRO A 119 1.31 -10.57 11.43
N ALA A 120 0.45 -11.29 10.72
CA ALA A 120 0.85 -12.32 9.78
C ALA A 120 1.65 -11.75 8.62
N LEU A 121 1.22 -10.63 8.05
CA LEU A 121 1.94 -9.96 6.96
C LEU A 121 3.35 -9.50 7.40
N ARG A 122 3.49 -8.93 8.60
CA ARG A 122 4.80 -8.57 9.16
C ARG A 122 5.71 -9.78 9.33
N GLN A 123 5.18 -10.89 9.86
CA GLN A 123 5.97 -12.12 10.06
C GLN A 123 6.41 -12.76 8.75
N VAL A 124 5.54 -12.80 7.73
CA VAL A 124 5.89 -13.27 6.39
C VAL A 124 7.01 -12.44 5.79
N LEU A 125 6.97 -11.12 5.93
CA LEU A 125 8.01 -10.24 5.41
C LEU A 125 9.33 -10.40 6.16
N ALA A 126 9.30 -10.56 7.47
CA ALA A 126 10.50 -10.82 8.26
C ALA A 126 11.15 -12.16 7.84
N GLY A 127 10.37 -13.22 7.70
CA GLY A 127 10.83 -14.52 7.22
C GLY A 127 11.38 -14.46 5.79
N ALA A 128 10.70 -13.74 4.90
CA ALA A 128 11.16 -13.56 3.52
C ALA A 128 12.50 -12.82 3.46
N ALA A 129 12.66 -11.75 4.27
CA ALA A 129 13.91 -10.98 4.32
C ALA A 129 15.09 -11.81 4.84
N THR A 130 14.88 -12.61 5.91
CA THR A 130 15.91 -13.48 6.47
C THR A 130 16.27 -14.65 5.56
N SER A 131 15.33 -15.10 4.71
CA SER A 131 15.54 -16.19 3.75
C SER A 131 15.96 -15.70 2.35
N ALA A 132 16.29 -14.44 2.19
CA ALA A 132 16.65 -13.81 0.91
C ALA A 132 15.59 -14.01 -0.21
N VAL A 133 14.32 -14.06 0.17
CA VAL A 133 13.18 -14.18 -0.77
C VAL A 133 12.57 -12.80 -1.03
N SER A 134 12.57 -12.41 -2.29
CA SER A 134 11.97 -11.12 -2.70
C SER A 134 10.46 -11.21 -2.79
N VAL A 135 9.78 -10.35 -2.03
CA VAL A 135 8.29 -10.27 -1.97
C VAL A 135 7.81 -8.81 -2.10
N PRO A 136 8.18 -8.08 -3.16
CA PRO A 136 8.03 -6.63 -3.24
C PRO A 136 6.59 -6.15 -3.13
N ALA A 137 5.63 -6.87 -3.68
CA ALA A 137 4.21 -6.50 -3.60
C ALA A 137 3.66 -6.65 -2.18
N LEU A 138 4.03 -7.71 -1.44
CA LEU A 138 3.64 -7.87 -0.03
C LEU A 138 4.26 -6.77 0.84
N ALA A 139 5.55 -6.44 0.61
CA ALA A 139 6.23 -5.36 1.33
C ALA A 139 5.59 -4.00 1.07
N ALA A 140 5.23 -3.70 -0.17
CA ALA A 140 4.52 -2.48 -0.53
C ALA A 140 3.11 -2.43 0.07
N SER A 141 2.41 -3.57 0.17
CA SER A 141 1.10 -3.65 0.83
C SER A 141 1.20 -3.34 2.31
N LEU A 142 2.20 -3.88 3.02
CA LEU A 142 2.41 -3.58 4.44
C LEU A 142 2.68 -2.08 4.64
N SER A 143 3.63 -1.53 3.89
CA SER A 143 3.98 -0.10 3.98
C SER A 143 2.80 0.81 3.68
N TYR A 144 1.93 0.42 2.75
CA TYR A 144 0.71 1.15 2.44
C TYR A 144 -0.26 1.15 3.62
N LEU A 145 -0.58 -0.03 4.17
CA LEU A 145 -1.52 -0.19 5.28
C LEU A 145 -1.03 0.53 6.55
N GLU A 146 0.26 0.41 6.88
CA GLU A 146 0.85 1.11 8.00
C GLU A 146 0.89 2.63 7.79
N GLY A 147 1.06 3.08 6.54
CA GLY A 147 0.99 4.49 6.17
C GLY A 147 -0.39 5.13 6.33
N LEU A 148 -1.46 4.31 6.37
CA LEU A 148 -2.82 4.76 6.66
C LEU A 148 -3.09 4.94 8.15
N SER A 149 -2.21 4.46 9.04
CA SER A 149 -2.40 4.57 10.48
C SER A 149 -2.43 6.03 10.95
N GLU A 150 -3.10 6.27 12.07
CA GLU A 150 -3.22 7.62 12.64
C GLU A 150 -1.88 8.23 13.04
N ASP A 151 -0.93 7.41 13.50
CA ASP A 151 0.36 7.88 14.00
C ASP A 151 1.34 8.31 12.90
N ARG A 152 1.22 7.79 11.70
CA ARG A 152 1.97 8.18 10.48
C ARG A 152 3.38 8.73 10.72
N PRO A 153 4.28 8.03 11.41
CA PRO A 153 5.58 8.59 11.80
C PRO A 153 6.44 8.96 10.59
N THR A 154 6.33 8.21 9.49
CA THR A 154 7.03 8.51 8.23
C THR A 154 6.56 9.82 7.61
N ALA A 155 5.26 10.06 7.56
CA ALA A 155 4.72 11.32 7.03
C ALA A 155 5.12 12.52 7.90
N GLN A 156 5.14 12.33 9.22
CA GLN A 156 5.61 13.36 10.16
C GLN A 156 7.09 13.69 9.95
N MET A 157 7.93 12.66 9.77
CA MET A 157 9.37 12.85 9.47
C MET A 157 9.58 13.59 8.16
N ILE A 158 8.89 13.21 7.10
CA ILE A 158 8.98 13.89 5.80
C ILE A 158 8.55 15.35 5.93
N GLN A 159 7.47 15.63 6.65
CA GLN A 159 7.01 17.01 6.86
C GLN A 159 8.01 17.82 7.71
N GLY A 160 8.60 17.20 8.74
CA GLY A 160 9.67 17.81 9.52
C GLY A 160 10.90 18.15 8.68
N GLN A 161 11.34 17.23 7.82
CA GLN A 161 12.43 17.48 6.87
C GLN A 161 12.11 18.64 5.93
N ARG A 162 10.93 18.69 5.34
CA ARG A 162 10.49 19.76 4.45
C ARG A 162 10.50 21.12 5.16
N ASP A 163 10.09 21.13 6.42
CA ASP A 163 10.11 22.34 7.22
C ASP A 163 11.56 22.77 7.55
N ALA A 164 12.41 21.82 7.91
CA ALA A 164 13.80 22.08 8.25
C ALA A 164 14.62 22.67 7.10
N PHE A 165 14.47 22.19 5.88
CA PHE A 165 15.29 22.68 4.76
C PHE A 165 14.62 23.78 3.92
N GLY A 166 13.31 23.99 4.03
CA GLY A 166 12.61 24.92 3.15
C GLY A 166 11.50 25.74 3.81
N ALA A 167 11.37 25.67 5.14
CA ALA A 167 10.31 26.36 5.91
C ALA A 167 8.91 26.14 5.33
N HIS A 168 8.63 24.93 4.82
CA HIS A 168 7.35 24.60 4.20
C HIS A 168 6.19 24.55 5.19
N GLY A 169 6.49 24.58 6.48
CA GLY A 169 5.52 24.54 7.56
C GLY A 169 4.86 23.19 7.73
N PHE A 170 4.17 23.02 8.85
CA PHE A 170 3.42 21.81 9.18
C PHE A 170 2.16 22.15 9.98
N ALA A 171 1.13 21.32 9.83
CA ALA A 171 -0.07 21.38 10.67
C ALA A 171 0.19 20.62 11.99
N ARG A 172 -0.30 21.15 13.10
CA ARG A 172 -0.28 20.49 14.40
C ARG A 172 -1.60 19.78 14.66
N ARG A 173 -1.58 18.71 15.46
CA ARG A 173 -2.82 18.01 15.86
C ARG A 173 -3.56 18.71 17.01
N ASP A 174 -2.84 19.43 17.85
CA ASP A 174 -3.34 20.06 19.07
C ASP A 174 -3.94 21.45 18.84
N ARG A 175 -3.69 22.06 17.70
CA ARG A 175 -4.23 23.39 17.36
C ARG A 175 -4.23 23.65 15.85
N PRO A 176 -5.20 24.43 15.34
CA PRO A 176 -5.27 24.80 13.93
C PRO A 176 -4.14 25.76 13.53
N GLY A 177 -3.79 25.75 12.24
CA GLY A 177 -2.80 26.65 11.67
C GLY A 177 -1.62 25.92 11.04
N VAL A 178 -0.74 26.72 10.40
CA VAL A 178 0.53 26.24 9.83
C VAL A 178 1.64 26.80 10.71
N PHE A 179 2.56 25.93 11.10
CA PHE A 179 3.67 26.24 12.01
C PHE A 179 4.99 25.98 11.33
N HIS A 180 6.02 26.67 11.77
CA HIS A 180 7.42 26.45 11.42
C HIS A 180 8.22 26.27 12.70
N ALA A 181 9.08 25.26 12.76
CA ALA A 181 9.96 25.05 13.89
C ALA A 181 11.29 25.79 13.67
N HIS A 182 11.84 26.35 14.75
CA HIS A 182 13.21 26.87 14.75
C HIS A 182 14.17 25.68 14.86
N TRP A 183 14.65 25.20 13.71
CA TRP A 183 15.63 24.14 13.63
C TRP A 183 17.00 24.72 14.00
N SER A 184 17.63 24.18 15.05
CA SER A 184 18.98 24.62 15.43
C SER A 184 19.95 24.32 14.28
N SER A 185 20.75 25.32 13.90
CA SER A 185 21.90 25.11 13.02
C SER A 185 22.93 24.21 13.73
N ALA A 186 23.72 23.45 12.97
CA ALA A 186 24.75 22.56 13.52
C ALA A 186 25.79 23.28 14.37
N GLU A 187 25.79 24.61 14.34
CA GLU A 187 26.70 25.50 15.12
C GLU A 187 26.26 25.69 16.59
N ASP A 188 25.01 25.28 16.92
CA ASP A 188 24.47 25.40 18.29
C ASP A 188 24.57 24.10 19.11
N ARG A 189 25.39 23.10 18.70
CA ARG A 189 25.62 21.85 19.42
C ARG A 189 27.01 21.75 20.01
#